data_8ecd3bd56b552180913fff2724241a7f
#
_entry.id   8ecd3bd56b552180913fff2724241a7f
#
_cell.length_a   1.000
_cell.length_b   1.000
_cell.length_c   1.000
_cell.angle_alpha   90.00
_cell.angle_beta   90.00
_cell.angle_gamma   90.00
#
_symmetry.space_group_name_H-M   'P 1'
#
loop_
_entity.id
_entity.type
_entity.pdbx_description
1 polymer ?
#
loop_
_entity_poly.entity_id
_entity_poly.type
_entity_poly.pdbx_seq_one_letter_code
_entity_poly.pdbx_strand_id
1 'polypeptide(L)'
;MIPASRSRAIARALLVSHPRHLSTITSPSTPITSVLIANRGEIALRVGRTASALGVRCTTIYTDPDAHSQHALSSPFAVNLGAANAYLDGERIISVAKEQGCEALHPGYGFLSENSAFAKRCVEEGLVFIGPPWKAIEAMGNKSRSKDIMIQAGVPCIPGYHGTNQDPDYLLEEATKIGFPVMVKAVKGGGGKGMRIAMNKEEFLDKLESAKSEGRNSFGDDVMLVEKYIGTPRHIEVQIFADKHGNAVALGERDCSLQRRHQKILEEAPAPNLAEDIRQDLWQKARAAALAVGYEGAGTVECKCS
;
A
#
# COMPACT_ATOMS: atom_id res chain seq x y z
N MET A 1 12.75 -29.11 -46.40
CA MET A 1 13.01 -30.15 -45.38
C MET A 1 14.04 -29.59 -44.41
N ILE A 2 13.62 -29.11 -43.24
CA ILE A 2 14.46 -28.66 -42.15
C ILE A 2 14.13 -29.61 -40.99
N PRO A 3 15.09 -30.26 -40.33
CA PRO A 3 14.79 -31.29 -39.36
C PRO A 3 14.40 -30.68 -38.01
N ALA A 4 13.29 -31.14 -37.46
CA ALA A 4 12.80 -30.92 -36.12
C ALA A 4 13.65 -31.70 -35.09
N SER A 5 14.62 -31.06 -34.42
CA SER A 5 15.27 -31.64 -33.24
C SER A 5 16.05 -30.60 -32.44
N ARG A 6 15.37 -29.72 -31.70
CA ARG A 6 15.99 -28.92 -30.61
C ARG A 6 14.96 -28.37 -29.60
N SER A 7 13.97 -29.15 -29.23
CA SER A 7 12.97 -28.74 -28.22
C SER A 7 12.80 -29.68 -27.03
N ARG A 8 13.86 -30.41 -26.64
CA ARG A 8 13.76 -31.30 -25.45
C ARG A 8 14.84 -31.12 -24.39
N ALA A 9 15.64 -30.06 -24.45
CA ALA A 9 16.77 -29.86 -23.51
C ALA A 9 16.54 -28.81 -22.42
N ILE A 10 15.46 -28.05 -22.41
CA ILE A 10 15.23 -26.96 -21.45
C ILE A 10 14.35 -27.37 -20.25
N ALA A 11 13.69 -28.52 -20.30
CA ALA A 11 12.77 -28.94 -19.23
C ALA A 11 13.41 -29.79 -18.11
N ARG A 12 14.72 -29.96 -18.07
CA ARG A 12 15.38 -30.89 -17.11
C ARG A 12 16.32 -30.25 -16.08
N ALA A 13 16.46 -28.94 -16.04
CA ALA A 13 17.42 -28.25 -15.17
C ALA A 13 16.81 -27.56 -13.93
N LEU A 14 15.54 -27.79 -13.61
CA LEU A 14 14.86 -27.12 -12.48
C LEU A 14 14.36 -28.06 -11.38
N LEU A 15 14.91 -29.25 -11.26
CA LEU A 15 14.61 -30.16 -10.15
C LEU A 15 15.90 -30.57 -9.41
N VAL A 16 16.61 -29.57 -8.87
CA VAL A 16 17.53 -29.82 -7.74
C VAL A 16 16.74 -29.55 -6.47
N SER A 17 16.21 -30.63 -5.93
CA SER A 17 15.52 -30.64 -4.65
C SER A 17 16.51 -30.36 -3.52
N HIS A 18 16.43 -29.15 -2.96
CA HIS A 18 16.91 -28.95 -1.60
C HIS A 18 15.83 -29.50 -0.66
N PRO A 19 16.14 -30.36 0.32
CA PRO A 19 15.17 -30.76 1.33
C PRO A 19 14.84 -29.53 2.18
N ARG A 20 13.71 -28.89 1.90
CA ARG A 20 13.12 -27.92 2.82
C ARG A 20 12.66 -28.71 4.02
N HIS A 21 13.26 -28.48 5.17
CA HIS A 21 12.63 -28.79 6.45
C HIS A 21 11.26 -28.10 6.46
N LEU A 22 10.22 -28.86 6.23
CA LEU A 22 8.87 -28.51 6.59
C LEU A 22 8.84 -28.43 8.12
N SER A 23 9.09 -27.25 8.67
CA SER A 23 8.75 -26.98 10.05
C SER A 23 7.25 -27.23 10.18
N THR A 24 6.90 -28.11 11.08
CA THR A 24 5.55 -28.49 11.47
C THR A 24 4.72 -27.22 11.67
N ILE A 25 3.73 -27.01 10.82
CA ILE A 25 2.72 -25.97 10.97
C ILE A 25 1.92 -26.34 12.22
N THR A 26 2.25 -25.72 13.32
CA THR A 26 1.52 -25.87 14.59
C THR A 26 0.34 -24.91 14.58
N SER A 27 -0.83 -25.46 14.61
CA SER A 27 -2.20 -24.94 14.69
C SER A 27 -2.88 -24.77 13.33
N PRO A 28 -3.95 -25.54 13.05
CA PRO A 28 -4.84 -25.24 11.96
C PRO A 28 -5.53 -23.91 12.28
N SER A 29 -5.21 -22.84 11.54
CA SER A 29 -6.07 -21.67 11.53
C SER A 29 -7.43 -22.15 11.02
N THR A 30 -8.48 -21.92 11.79
CA THR A 30 -9.85 -22.21 11.34
C THR A 30 -10.07 -21.47 10.02
N PRO A 31 -10.42 -22.15 8.92
CA PRO A 31 -10.64 -21.49 7.65
C PRO A 31 -11.76 -20.45 7.79
N ILE A 32 -11.57 -19.27 7.22
CA ILE A 32 -12.63 -18.26 7.13
C ILE A 32 -13.73 -18.83 6.24
N THR A 33 -14.97 -18.85 6.73
CA THR A 33 -16.14 -19.38 6.01
C THR A 33 -17.08 -18.27 5.54
N SER A 34 -16.94 -17.05 6.06
CA SER A 34 -17.78 -15.91 5.72
C SER A 34 -17.01 -14.59 5.75
N VAL A 35 -17.27 -13.72 4.76
CA VAL A 35 -16.62 -12.42 4.61
C VAL A 35 -17.60 -11.33 4.23
N LEU A 36 -17.51 -10.17 4.89
CA LEU A 36 -18.12 -8.95 4.40
C LEU A 36 -17.10 -8.20 3.51
N ILE A 37 -17.51 -7.81 2.31
CA ILE A 37 -16.69 -7.02 1.39
C ILE A 37 -17.06 -5.55 1.55
N ALA A 38 -16.21 -4.80 2.26
CA ALA A 38 -16.41 -3.39 2.58
C ALA A 38 -15.92 -2.47 1.43
N ASN A 39 -16.45 -2.71 0.24
CA ASN A 39 -16.12 -1.95 -0.97
C ASN A 39 -17.25 -2.06 -2.00
N ARG A 40 -17.07 -1.42 -3.15
CA ARG A 40 -18.08 -1.34 -4.22
C ARG A 40 -17.47 -1.68 -5.59
N GLY A 41 -18.35 -1.72 -6.61
CA GLY A 41 -17.95 -1.82 -8.01
C GLY A 41 -17.14 -3.07 -8.34
N GLU A 42 -16.16 -2.91 -9.21
CA GLU A 42 -15.32 -4.01 -9.69
C GLU A 42 -14.49 -4.66 -8.58
N ILE A 43 -14.08 -3.88 -7.56
CA ILE A 43 -13.31 -4.38 -6.42
C ILE A 43 -14.12 -5.43 -5.65
N ALA A 44 -15.39 -5.11 -5.34
CA ALA A 44 -16.27 -6.03 -4.63
C ALA A 44 -16.54 -7.29 -5.47
N LEU A 45 -16.75 -7.15 -6.77
CA LEU A 45 -16.95 -8.28 -7.68
C LEU A 45 -15.73 -9.18 -7.78
N ARG A 46 -14.53 -8.60 -7.87
CA ARG A 46 -13.30 -9.37 -7.96
C ARG A 46 -13.05 -10.18 -6.68
N VAL A 47 -13.19 -9.55 -5.51
CA VAL A 47 -13.04 -10.22 -4.22
C VAL A 47 -14.10 -11.31 -4.06
N GLY A 48 -15.36 -11.01 -4.37
CA GLY A 48 -16.47 -11.94 -4.28
C GLY A 48 -16.27 -13.20 -5.14
N ARG A 49 -15.78 -13.05 -6.38
CA ARG A 49 -15.48 -14.21 -7.26
C ARG A 49 -14.46 -15.15 -6.63
N THR A 50 -13.37 -14.60 -6.08
CA THR A 50 -12.32 -15.42 -5.45
C THR A 50 -12.83 -16.09 -4.17
N ALA A 51 -13.54 -15.35 -3.31
CA ALA A 51 -14.12 -15.90 -2.08
C ALA A 51 -15.12 -17.02 -2.39
N SER A 52 -16.00 -16.83 -3.36
CA SER A 52 -16.95 -17.86 -3.79
C SER A 52 -16.24 -19.10 -4.35
N ALA A 53 -15.17 -18.95 -5.13
CA ALA A 53 -14.37 -20.06 -5.63
C ALA A 53 -13.68 -20.85 -4.50
N LEU A 54 -13.41 -20.21 -3.37
CA LEU A 54 -12.87 -20.82 -2.15
C LEU A 54 -13.96 -21.36 -1.21
N GLY A 55 -15.24 -21.30 -1.59
CA GLY A 55 -16.35 -21.74 -0.75
C GLY A 55 -16.69 -20.80 0.41
N VAL A 56 -16.19 -19.56 0.38
CA VAL A 56 -16.43 -18.54 1.40
C VAL A 56 -17.70 -17.74 1.07
N ARG A 57 -18.65 -17.71 2.00
CA ARG A 57 -19.88 -16.92 1.86
C ARG A 57 -19.56 -15.42 1.85
N CYS A 58 -20.08 -14.70 0.86
CA CYS A 58 -19.83 -13.28 0.69
C CYS A 58 -21.07 -12.46 1.06
N THR A 59 -20.89 -11.48 1.93
CA THR A 59 -21.81 -10.37 2.13
C THR A 59 -21.27 -9.15 1.42
N THR A 60 -22.06 -8.55 0.53
CA THR A 60 -21.73 -7.27 -0.12
C THR A 60 -22.52 -6.13 0.54
N ILE A 61 -21.97 -4.93 0.47
CA ILE A 61 -22.66 -3.72 0.93
C ILE A 61 -22.82 -2.76 -0.25
N TYR A 62 -23.90 -1.99 -0.22
CA TYR A 62 -24.14 -0.96 -1.24
C TYR A 62 -24.88 0.24 -0.62
N THR A 63 -24.90 1.35 -1.34
CA THR A 63 -25.63 2.57 -0.97
C THR A 63 -26.78 2.82 -1.95
N ASP A 64 -27.73 3.71 -1.62
CA ASP A 64 -28.88 3.98 -2.47
C ASP A 64 -28.52 4.26 -3.94
N PRO A 65 -27.48 5.06 -4.26
CA PRO A 65 -27.05 5.27 -5.64
C PRO A 65 -26.56 4.00 -6.34
N ASP A 66 -26.08 3.00 -5.59
CA ASP A 66 -25.54 1.76 -6.11
C ASP A 66 -26.54 0.59 -6.13
N ALA A 67 -27.81 0.82 -5.79
CA ALA A 67 -28.81 -0.25 -5.62
C ALA A 67 -28.97 -1.16 -6.85
N HIS A 68 -28.71 -0.65 -8.05
CA HIS A 68 -28.77 -1.40 -9.31
C HIS A 68 -27.40 -1.77 -9.88
N SER A 69 -26.33 -1.56 -9.11
CA SER A 69 -24.99 -1.93 -9.55
C SER A 69 -24.75 -3.44 -9.48
N GLN A 70 -23.82 -3.94 -10.30
CA GLN A 70 -23.53 -5.38 -10.34
C GLN A 70 -23.09 -5.93 -8.99
N HIS A 71 -22.33 -5.20 -8.20
CA HIS A 71 -21.87 -5.69 -6.89
C HIS A 71 -23.02 -5.79 -5.87
N ALA A 72 -24.01 -4.89 -5.93
CA ALA A 72 -25.23 -4.98 -5.10
C ALA A 72 -26.07 -6.21 -5.45
N LEU A 73 -26.07 -6.63 -6.71
CA LEU A 73 -26.83 -7.76 -7.23
C LEU A 73 -26.06 -9.09 -7.22
N SER A 74 -24.76 -9.06 -6.91
CA SER A 74 -23.87 -10.23 -7.03
C SER A 74 -23.97 -11.23 -5.88
N SER A 75 -24.58 -10.84 -4.76
CA SER A 75 -24.73 -11.70 -3.59
C SER A 75 -26.17 -11.68 -3.08
N PRO A 76 -26.76 -12.82 -2.67
CA PRO A 76 -28.05 -12.85 -1.99
C PRO A 76 -27.99 -12.22 -0.58
N PHE A 77 -26.81 -11.96 -0.06
CA PHE A 77 -26.56 -11.33 1.25
C PHE A 77 -26.13 -9.86 1.10
N ALA A 78 -26.62 -9.15 0.07
CA ALA A 78 -26.32 -7.75 -0.12
C ALA A 78 -27.11 -6.87 0.87
N VAL A 79 -26.43 -5.91 1.51
CA VAL A 79 -27.02 -5.02 2.53
C VAL A 79 -26.92 -3.56 2.09
N ASN A 80 -28.05 -2.85 2.12
CA ASN A 80 -28.10 -1.43 1.84
C ASN A 80 -27.62 -0.64 3.08
N LEU A 81 -26.64 0.25 2.89
CA LEU A 81 -26.16 1.18 3.91
C LEU A 81 -26.86 2.53 3.92
N GLY A 82 -27.71 2.81 2.92
CA GLY A 82 -28.40 4.11 2.75
C GLY A 82 -27.57 5.13 1.97
N ALA A 83 -27.22 6.26 2.57
CA ALA A 83 -26.59 7.39 1.90
C ALA A 83 -25.23 7.08 1.26
N ALA A 84 -24.87 7.81 0.20
CA ALA A 84 -23.66 7.58 -0.59
C ALA A 84 -22.33 7.58 0.21
N ASN A 85 -22.26 8.35 1.30
CA ASN A 85 -21.09 8.42 2.17
C ASN A 85 -21.00 7.29 3.20
N ALA A 86 -21.99 6.39 3.28
CA ALA A 86 -22.01 5.30 4.25
C ALA A 86 -20.93 4.24 4.05
N TYR A 87 -20.26 4.20 2.89
CA TYR A 87 -19.02 3.41 2.71
C TYR A 87 -17.86 3.86 3.62
N LEU A 88 -17.94 5.04 4.23
CA LEU A 88 -16.96 5.56 5.18
C LEU A 88 -17.43 5.42 6.65
N ASP A 89 -18.60 4.89 6.89
CA ASP A 89 -19.13 4.63 8.24
C ASP A 89 -18.64 3.25 8.73
N GLY A 90 -17.47 3.25 9.36
CA GLY A 90 -16.84 2.02 9.85
C GLY A 90 -17.67 1.27 10.90
N GLU A 91 -18.33 1.99 11.82
CA GLU A 91 -19.15 1.36 12.87
C GLU A 91 -20.39 0.69 12.26
N ARG A 92 -21.05 1.32 11.29
CA ARG A 92 -22.17 0.70 10.59
C ARG A 92 -21.75 -0.54 9.81
N ILE A 93 -20.59 -0.50 9.15
CA ILE A 93 -20.04 -1.64 8.39
C ILE A 93 -19.73 -2.81 9.33
N ILE A 94 -19.12 -2.54 10.48
CA ILE A 94 -18.85 -3.56 11.51
C ILE A 94 -20.16 -4.16 12.04
N SER A 95 -21.17 -3.33 12.34
CA SER A 95 -22.48 -3.80 12.77
C SER A 95 -23.10 -4.75 11.75
N VAL A 96 -23.11 -4.36 10.47
CA VAL A 96 -23.60 -5.22 9.38
C VAL A 96 -22.83 -6.53 9.29
N ALA A 97 -21.51 -6.51 9.44
CA ALA A 97 -20.71 -7.74 9.43
C ALA A 97 -21.15 -8.71 10.54
N LYS A 98 -21.39 -8.19 11.73
CA LYS A 98 -21.88 -8.97 12.89
C LYS A 98 -23.31 -9.46 12.69
N GLU A 99 -24.23 -8.59 12.25
CA GLU A 99 -25.62 -8.92 11.95
C GLU A 99 -25.73 -10.06 10.91
N GLN A 100 -24.81 -10.07 9.94
CA GLN A 100 -24.74 -11.08 8.89
C GLN A 100 -23.93 -12.32 9.27
N GLY A 101 -23.38 -12.38 10.49
CA GLY A 101 -22.56 -13.48 10.97
C GLY A 101 -21.29 -13.68 10.13
N CYS A 102 -20.66 -12.59 9.70
CA CYS A 102 -19.38 -12.63 9.01
C CYS A 102 -18.22 -12.80 10.01
N GLU A 103 -17.27 -13.67 9.69
CA GLU A 103 -16.05 -13.90 10.48
C GLU A 103 -14.94 -12.93 10.09
N ALA A 104 -14.97 -12.44 8.85
CA ALA A 104 -13.95 -11.58 8.29
C ALA A 104 -14.54 -10.38 7.55
N LEU A 105 -13.69 -9.36 7.39
CA LEU A 105 -14.00 -8.15 6.63
C LEU A 105 -12.86 -7.87 5.66
N HIS A 106 -13.20 -7.74 4.38
CA HIS A 106 -12.26 -7.36 3.31
C HIS A 106 -12.50 -5.92 2.87
N PRO A 107 -11.60 -4.98 3.15
CA PRO A 107 -11.81 -3.57 2.84
C PRO A 107 -11.60 -3.22 1.36
N GLY A 108 -11.02 -4.13 0.57
CA GLY A 108 -10.55 -3.80 -0.78
C GLY A 108 -9.40 -2.79 -0.76
N TYR A 109 -9.47 -1.78 -1.62
CA TYR A 109 -8.58 -0.62 -1.61
C TYR A 109 -9.40 0.68 -1.65
N GLY A 110 -8.78 1.82 -1.23
CA GLY A 110 -9.52 3.07 -1.00
C GLY A 110 -10.43 2.98 0.24
N PHE A 111 -11.39 3.85 0.36
CA PHE A 111 -12.32 3.93 1.50
C PHE A 111 -11.61 3.75 2.87
N LEU A 112 -11.91 2.68 3.57
CA LEU A 112 -11.40 2.40 4.92
C LEU A 112 -10.19 1.44 4.95
N SER A 113 -9.64 1.04 3.78
CA SER A 113 -8.54 0.07 3.70
C SER A 113 -7.24 0.54 4.39
N GLU A 114 -7.02 1.85 4.43
CA GLU A 114 -5.85 2.48 5.07
C GLU A 114 -6.21 3.17 6.41
N ASN A 115 -7.39 2.89 6.95
CA ASN A 115 -7.83 3.46 8.21
C ASN A 115 -7.44 2.53 9.38
N SER A 116 -6.39 2.90 10.12
CA SER A 116 -5.87 2.11 11.23
C SER A 116 -6.87 1.96 12.39
N ALA A 117 -7.68 3.01 12.65
CA ALA A 117 -8.71 2.96 13.69
C ALA A 117 -9.82 1.97 13.31
N PHE A 118 -10.25 1.95 12.06
CA PHE A 118 -11.23 0.98 11.56
C PHE A 118 -10.69 -0.46 11.63
N ALA A 119 -9.46 -0.70 11.16
CA ALA A 119 -8.84 -2.02 11.24
C ALA A 119 -8.71 -2.50 12.69
N LYS A 120 -8.35 -1.60 13.62
CA LYS A 120 -8.31 -1.88 15.06
C LYS A 120 -9.68 -2.25 15.60
N ARG A 121 -10.74 -1.48 15.28
CA ARG A 121 -12.12 -1.75 15.69
C ARG A 121 -12.61 -3.10 15.17
N CYS A 122 -12.29 -3.48 13.93
CA CYS A 122 -12.64 -4.81 13.42
C CYS A 122 -12.08 -5.92 14.33
N VAL A 123 -10.80 -5.82 14.71
CA VAL A 123 -10.14 -6.81 15.58
C VAL A 123 -10.75 -6.82 16.98
N GLU A 124 -11.04 -5.65 17.57
CA GLU A 124 -11.69 -5.54 18.89
C GLU A 124 -13.09 -6.16 18.91
N GLU A 125 -13.80 -6.12 17.77
CA GLU A 125 -15.12 -6.73 17.60
C GLU A 125 -15.07 -8.22 17.18
N GLY A 126 -13.89 -8.82 17.16
CA GLY A 126 -13.67 -10.23 16.83
C GLY A 126 -13.72 -10.56 15.35
N LEU A 127 -13.65 -9.57 14.46
CA LEU A 127 -13.60 -9.74 13.01
C LEU A 127 -12.16 -9.85 12.52
N VAL A 128 -11.87 -10.79 11.63
CA VAL A 128 -10.60 -10.86 10.93
C VAL A 128 -10.57 -9.77 9.87
N PHE A 129 -9.73 -8.75 10.05
CA PHE A 129 -9.48 -7.75 9.03
C PHE A 129 -8.54 -8.33 7.96
N ILE A 130 -9.04 -8.49 6.72
CA ILE A 130 -8.24 -9.01 5.61
C ILE A 130 -7.42 -7.88 5.00
N GLY A 131 -6.22 -7.71 5.52
CA GLY A 131 -5.30 -6.63 5.18
C GLY A 131 -4.16 -6.55 6.19
N PRO A 132 -3.31 -5.53 6.11
CA PRO A 132 -2.22 -5.36 7.05
C PRO A 132 -2.75 -5.09 8.48
N PRO A 133 -1.98 -5.47 9.51
CA PRO A 133 -2.34 -5.18 10.90
C PRO A 133 -2.50 -3.68 11.12
N TRP A 134 -3.45 -3.27 11.96
CA TRP A 134 -3.72 -1.85 12.22
C TRP A 134 -2.48 -1.06 12.66
N LYS A 135 -1.54 -1.71 13.39
CA LYS A 135 -0.26 -1.11 13.79
C LYS A 135 0.65 -0.79 12.59
N ALA A 136 0.65 -1.67 11.58
CA ALA A 136 1.40 -1.44 10.34
C ALA A 136 0.78 -0.28 9.54
N ILE A 137 -0.55 -0.25 9.43
CA ILE A 137 -1.26 0.88 8.79
C ILE A 137 -0.94 2.20 9.49
N GLU A 138 -1.03 2.24 10.83
CA GLU A 138 -0.73 3.43 11.62
C GLU A 138 0.72 3.89 11.46
N ALA A 139 1.67 2.96 11.53
CA ALA A 139 3.10 3.26 11.39
C ALA A 139 3.43 3.81 10.00
N MET A 140 2.85 3.23 8.94
CA MET A 140 3.10 3.65 7.57
C MET A 140 2.31 4.90 7.18
N GLY A 141 1.18 5.18 7.83
CA GLY A 141 0.41 6.41 7.65
C GLY A 141 1.12 7.68 8.11
N ASN A 142 2.11 7.57 8.98
CA ASN A 142 2.94 8.69 9.44
C ASN A 142 4.29 8.69 8.70
N LYS A 143 4.47 9.65 7.80
CA LYS A 143 5.65 9.72 6.92
C LYS A 143 6.99 9.85 7.67
N SER A 144 7.03 10.53 8.81
CA SER A 144 8.25 10.65 9.63
C SER A 144 8.57 9.31 10.29
N ARG A 145 7.59 8.73 10.98
CA ARG A 145 7.75 7.45 11.67
C ARG A 145 8.08 6.30 10.71
N SER A 146 7.44 6.28 9.54
CA SER A 146 7.72 5.25 8.52
C SER A 146 9.16 5.32 8.03
N LYS A 147 9.72 6.53 7.82
CA LYS A 147 11.13 6.69 7.46
C LYS A 147 12.08 6.18 8.54
N ASP A 148 11.83 6.49 9.81
CA ASP A 148 12.66 6.01 10.92
C ASP A 148 12.68 4.47 10.96
N ILE A 149 11.51 3.83 10.80
CA ILE A 149 11.40 2.37 10.76
C ILE A 149 12.19 1.80 9.57
N MET A 150 12.06 2.39 8.38
CA MET A 150 12.77 1.93 7.18
C MET A 150 14.28 2.07 7.32
N ILE A 151 14.77 3.20 7.84
CA ILE A 151 16.20 3.44 8.09
C ILE A 151 16.75 2.40 9.08
N GLN A 152 16.04 2.14 10.19
CA GLN A 152 16.43 1.13 11.18
C GLN A 152 16.46 -0.28 10.60
N ALA A 153 15.57 -0.57 9.64
CA ALA A 153 15.54 -1.83 8.90
C ALA A 153 16.59 -1.94 7.79
N GLY A 154 17.46 -0.94 7.61
CA GLY A 154 18.46 -0.90 6.54
C GLY A 154 17.88 -0.70 5.14
N VAL A 155 16.62 -0.21 5.05
CA VAL A 155 15.98 0.13 3.79
C VAL A 155 16.33 1.56 3.41
N PRO A 156 16.96 1.82 2.26
CA PRO A 156 17.36 3.15 1.85
C PRO A 156 16.13 4.05 1.64
N CYS A 157 16.17 5.24 2.21
CA CYS A 157 15.16 6.26 2.03
C CYS A 157 15.73 7.45 1.28
N ILE A 158 14.88 8.21 0.60
CA ILE A 158 15.29 9.48 -0.01
C ILE A 158 15.84 10.38 1.10
N PRO A 159 17.08 10.91 0.97
CA PRO A 159 17.66 11.82 1.95
C PRO A 159 16.72 12.99 2.25
N GLY A 160 16.53 13.33 3.51
CA GLY A 160 15.61 14.40 3.86
C GLY A 160 15.53 14.65 5.36
N TYR A 161 14.89 15.77 5.69
CA TYR A 161 14.55 16.15 7.04
C TYR A 161 13.07 15.89 7.33
N HIS A 162 12.78 15.21 8.42
CA HIS A 162 11.43 14.87 8.88
C HIS A 162 11.26 15.05 10.40
N GLY A 163 12.11 15.91 10.99
CA GLY A 163 12.09 16.21 12.40
C GLY A 163 10.97 17.17 12.83
N THR A 164 10.91 17.44 14.13
CA THR A 164 9.86 18.26 14.76
C THR A 164 10.11 19.77 14.68
N ASN A 165 11.36 20.20 14.44
CA ASN A 165 11.66 21.62 14.29
C ASN A 165 11.11 22.13 12.95
N GLN A 166 10.15 23.06 13.01
CA GLN A 166 9.46 23.61 11.84
C GLN A 166 9.79 25.10 11.60
N ASP A 167 10.85 25.58 12.27
CA ASP A 167 11.37 26.93 12.04
C ASP A 167 11.84 27.08 10.57
N PRO A 168 11.43 28.12 9.86
CA PRO A 168 11.75 28.28 8.44
C PRO A 168 13.26 28.36 8.16
N ASP A 169 14.04 29.04 9.00
CA ASP A 169 15.48 29.19 8.81
C ASP A 169 16.19 27.84 9.08
N TYR A 170 15.74 27.12 10.09
CA TYR A 170 16.22 25.75 10.35
C TYR A 170 15.92 24.80 9.20
N LEU A 171 14.71 24.85 8.64
CA LEU A 171 14.35 24.03 7.47
C LEU A 171 15.18 24.39 6.24
N LEU A 172 15.54 25.66 6.08
CA LEU A 172 16.45 26.10 5.02
C LEU A 172 17.88 25.57 5.21
N GLU A 173 18.37 25.54 6.44
CA GLU A 173 19.67 24.92 6.76
C GLU A 173 19.67 23.42 6.42
N GLU A 174 18.63 22.68 6.82
CA GLU A 174 18.47 21.27 6.49
C GLU A 174 18.35 21.04 4.98
N ALA A 175 17.58 21.87 4.28
CA ALA A 175 17.51 21.83 2.81
C ALA A 175 18.87 22.05 2.14
N THR A 176 19.69 22.95 2.71
CA THR A 176 21.05 23.22 2.25
C THR A 176 21.98 22.01 2.48
N LYS A 177 21.87 21.31 3.61
CA LYS A 177 22.62 20.09 3.90
C LYS A 177 22.23 18.94 2.96
N ILE A 178 20.93 18.81 2.64
CA ILE A 178 20.41 17.82 1.69
C ILE A 178 20.91 18.12 0.26
N GLY A 179 21.08 19.41 -0.05
CA GLY A 179 21.51 19.91 -1.35
C GLY A 179 20.33 20.06 -2.33
N PHE A 180 20.22 21.25 -2.93
CA PHE A 180 19.18 21.57 -3.93
C PHE A 180 19.34 20.75 -5.23
N PRO A 181 18.27 20.50 -5.99
CA PRO A 181 16.89 20.86 -5.66
C PRO A 181 16.30 19.96 -4.55
N VAL A 182 15.36 20.53 -3.79
CA VAL A 182 14.63 19.82 -2.74
C VAL A 182 13.12 19.90 -2.96
N MET A 183 12.39 18.95 -2.37
CA MET A 183 10.93 18.94 -2.36
C MET A 183 10.43 19.14 -0.92
N VAL A 184 9.62 20.16 -0.72
CA VAL A 184 8.87 20.39 0.52
C VAL A 184 7.53 19.67 0.41
N LYS A 185 7.13 18.91 1.43
CA LYS A 185 5.88 18.13 1.45
C LYS A 185 5.18 18.25 2.80
N ALA A 186 3.85 18.36 2.79
CA ALA A 186 3.06 18.22 4.01
C ALA A 186 3.21 16.80 4.58
N VAL A 187 3.41 16.68 5.88
CA VAL A 187 3.49 15.39 6.60
C VAL A 187 2.14 14.67 6.51
N LYS A 188 1.05 15.39 6.81
CA LYS A 188 -0.32 14.92 6.57
C LYS A 188 -0.73 15.28 5.14
N GLY A 189 -1.19 14.30 4.38
CA GLY A 189 -1.72 14.56 3.05
C GLY A 189 -1.32 13.54 2.00
N GLY A 190 -2.03 13.60 0.87
CA GLY A 190 -1.85 12.72 -0.29
C GLY A 190 -2.26 13.43 -1.58
N GLY A 191 -2.16 12.71 -2.72
CA GLY A 191 -2.60 13.23 -4.02
C GLY A 191 -1.81 14.43 -4.55
N GLY A 192 -0.59 14.66 -4.06
CA GLY A 192 0.29 15.75 -4.53
C GLY A 192 -0.02 17.13 -3.96
N LYS A 193 -1.01 17.28 -3.07
CA LYS A 193 -1.30 18.55 -2.38
C LYS A 193 -0.27 18.83 -1.28
N GLY A 194 0.04 20.11 -1.07
CA GLY A 194 1.06 20.54 -0.10
C GLY A 194 2.48 20.14 -0.52
N MET A 195 2.75 20.01 -1.82
CA MET A 195 4.07 19.69 -2.37
C MET A 195 4.61 20.83 -3.21
N ARG A 196 5.85 21.26 -2.95
CA ARG A 196 6.56 22.29 -3.72
C ARG A 196 8.01 21.90 -3.94
N ILE A 197 8.52 22.18 -5.12
CA ILE A 197 9.93 22.01 -5.46
C ILE A 197 10.60 23.36 -5.32
N ALA A 198 11.71 23.42 -4.57
CA ALA A 198 12.63 24.55 -4.54
C ALA A 198 13.90 24.14 -5.30
N MET A 199 14.20 24.86 -6.37
CA MET A 199 15.36 24.57 -7.23
C MET A 199 16.67 25.06 -6.59
N ASN A 200 16.58 26.10 -5.78
CA ASN A 200 17.70 26.77 -5.14
C ASN A 200 17.30 27.35 -3.76
N LYS A 201 18.28 27.92 -3.06
CA LYS A 201 18.12 28.49 -1.74
C LYS A 201 17.18 29.69 -1.73
N GLU A 202 17.24 30.51 -2.77
CA GLU A 202 16.51 31.77 -2.90
C GLU A 202 15.00 31.54 -2.96
N GLU A 203 14.58 30.44 -3.61
CA GLU A 203 13.16 30.09 -3.75
C GLU A 203 12.59 29.38 -2.51
N PHE A 204 13.43 28.85 -1.63
CA PHE A 204 12.99 27.86 -0.64
C PHE A 204 11.91 28.40 0.30
N LEU A 205 12.11 29.59 0.87
CA LEU A 205 11.18 30.15 1.86
C LEU A 205 9.80 30.43 1.26
N ASP A 206 9.74 30.94 0.02
CA ASP A 206 8.46 31.16 -0.69
C ASP A 206 7.74 29.85 -0.98
N LYS A 207 8.49 28.82 -1.42
CA LYS A 207 7.95 27.48 -1.64
C LYS A 207 7.47 26.82 -0.35
N LEU A 208 8.20 27.00 0.73
CA LEU A 208 7.85 26.51 2.06
C LEU A 208 6.53 27.10 2.53
N GLU A 209 6.39 28.45 2.50
CA GLU A 209 5.16 29.09 2.94
C GLU A 209 3.95 28.72 2.05
N SER A 210 4.16 28.62 0.73
CA SER A 210 3.13 28.14 -0.18
C SER A 210 2.69 26.71 0.14
N ALA A 211 3.62 25.81 0.50
CA ALA A 211 3.30 24.44 0.89
C ALA A 211 2.57 24.38 2.24
N LYS A 212 3.02 25.19 3.23
CA LYS A 212 2.37 25.31 4.55
C LYS A 212 0.94 25.83 4.41
N SER A 213 0.71 26.86 3.61
CA SER A 213 -0.63 27.42 3.36
C SER A 213 -1.59 26.38 2.77
N GLU A 214 -1.13 25.62 1.77
CA GLU A 214 -1.94 24.54 1.18
C GLU A 214 -2.19 23.40 2.19
N GLY A 215 -1.18 23.07 3.00
CA GLY A 215 -1.29 22.08 4.07
C GLY A 215 -2.36 22.46 5.10
N ARG A 216 -2.33 23.70 5.60
CA ARG A 216 -3.34 24.25 6.51
C ARG A 216 -4.76 24.16 5.92
N ASN A 217 -4.91 24.58 4.67
CA ASN A 217 -6.21 24.65 4.02
C ASN A 217 -6.78 23.27 3.66
N SER A 218 -5.94 22.32 3.26
CA SER A 218 -6.36 21.01 2.78
C SER A 218 -6.42 19.93 3.85
N PHE A 219 -5.57 20.04 4.89
CA PHE A 219 -5.37 18.97 5.86
C PHE A 219 -5.43 19.43 7.32
N GLY A 220 -5.58 20.75 7.57
CA GLY A 220 -5.57 21.34 8.92
C GLY A 220 -4.23 21.23 9.61
N ASP A 221 -3.13 21.07 8.87
CA ASP A 221 -1.78 20.85 9.40
C ASP A 221 -0.75 21.54 8.49
N ASP A 222 0.27 22.17 9.06
CA ASP A 222 1.34 22.84 8.33
C ASP A 222 2.74 22.28 8.62
N VAL A 223 2.82 21.12 9.23
CA VAL A 223 4.09 20.42 9.45
C VAL A 223 4.61 19.91 8.10
N MET A 224 5.86 20.34 7.78
CA MET A 224 6.50 20.01 6.51
C MET A 224 7.69 19.08 6.72
N LEU A 225 7.93 18.23 5.75
CA LEU A 225 9.19 17.51 5.57
C LEU A 225 9.89 18.05 4.31
N VAL A 226 11.21 17.96 4.29
CA VAL A 226 12.06 18.37 3.18
C VAL A 226 12.83 17.17 2.69
N GLU A 227 12.75 16.85 1.40
CA GLU A 227 13.43 15.71 0.80
C GLU A 227 14.25 16.13 -0.42
N LYS A 228 15.31 15.37 -0.72
CA LYS A 228 16.02 15.51 -2.00
C LYS A 228 15.03 15.33 -3.15
N TYR A 229 14.99 16.28 -4.06
CA TYR A 229 14.22 16.13 -5.29
C TYR A 229 15.02 15.32 -6.32
N ILE A 230 14.41 14.26 -6.83
CA ILE A 230 14.95 13.45 -7.93
C ILE A 230 14.20 13.85 -9.19
N GLY A 231 14.91 14.44 -10.17
CA GLY A 231 14.27 15.06 -11.33
C GLY A 231 13.60 14.08 -12.28
N THR A 232 14.26 12.96 -12.60
CA THR A 232 13.76 11.96 -13.54
C THR A 232 13.90 10.53 -12.94
N PRO A 233 13.19 10.22 -11.84
CA PRO A 233 13.28 8.90 -11.26
C PRO A 233 12.49 7.90 -12.10
N ARG A 234 12.96 6.66 -12.14
CA ARG A 234 12.08 5.53 -12.41
C ARG A 234 11.28 5.24 -11.15
N HIS A 235 9.99 5.00 -11.31
CA HIS A 235 9.10 4.57 -10.24
C HIS A 235 8.91 3.07 -10.37
N ILE A 236 9.67 2.31 -9.60
CA ILE A 236 9.57 0.85 -9.54
C ILE A 236 8.83 0.47 -8.26
N GLU A 237 7.84 -0.39 -8.38
CA GLU A 237 7.11 -0.91 -7.24
C GLU A 237 7.21 -2.43 -7.16
N VAL A 238 7.45 -2.94 -5.95
CA VAL A 238 7.61 -4.38 -5.70
C VAL A 238 6.36 -4.91 -5.01
N GLN A 239 5.72 -5.92 -5.58
CA GLN A 239 4.59 -6.59 -4.98
C GLN A 239 5.05 -7.52 -3.87
N ILE A 240 4.63 -7.25 -2.65
CA ILE A 240 4.89 -8.05 -1.47
C ILE A 240 3.64 -8.87 -1.11
N PHE A 241 3.87 -10.07 -0.62
CA PHE A 241 2.88 -10.87 0.08
C PHE A 241 3.51 -11.42 1.36
N ALA A 242 2.85 -11.18 2.49
CA ALA A 242 3.37 -11.57 3.81
C ALA A 242 2.31 -12.27 4.66
N ASP A 243 2.76 -13.08 5.61
CA ASP A 243 1.89 -13.81 6.53
C ASP A 243 2.14 -13.42 8.00
N LYS A 244 1.24 -13.86 8.89
CA LYS A 244 1.35 -13.64 10.33
C LYS A 244 2.46 -14.45 11.02
N HIS A 245 3.17 -15.31 10.29
CA HIS A 245 4.24 -16.16 10.81
C HIS A 245 5.63 -15.53 10.56
N GLY A 246 5.69 -14.32 10.03
CA GLY A 246 6.94 -13.62 9.73
C GLY A 246 7.57 -13.99 8.40
N ASN A 247 6.80 -14.59 7.48
CA ASN A 247 7.29 -14.81 6.13
C ASN A 247 6.83 -13.68 5.22
N ALA A 248 7.74 -13.25 4.33
CA ALA A 248 7.42 -12.28 3.27
C ALA A 248 8.10 -12.70 1.97
N VAL A 249 7.39 -12.57 0.86
CA VAL A 249 7.88 -12.85 -0.48
C VAL A 249 7.68 -11.63 -1.37
N ALA A 250 8.62 -11.40 -2.28
CA ALA A 250 8.45 -10.48 -3.40
C ALA A 250 7.96 -11.29 -4.60
N LEU A 251 6.82 -10.93 -5.18
CA LEU A 251 6.20 -11.64 -6.29
C LEU A 251 6.61 -11.09 -7.66
N GLY A 252 7.33 -9.99 -7.68
CA GLY A 252 7.78 -9.29 -8.86
C GLY A 252 7.68 -7.78 -8.68
N GLU A 253 8.13 -7.05 -9.69
CA GLU A 253 8.07 -5.59 -9.73
C GLU A 253 7.34 -5.10 -10.97
N ARG A 254 6.87 -3.85 -10.87
CA ARG A 254 6.27 -3.09 -11.97
C ARG A 254 7.00 -1.76 -12.13
N ASP A 255 7.14 -1.30 -13.36
CA ASP A 255 7.53 0.07 -13.65
C ASP A 255 6.29 0.93 -13.84
N CYS A 256 6.11 1.92 -13.00
CA CYS A 256 4.99 2.86 -13.00
C CYS A 256 5.46 4.30 -13.26
N SER A 257 6.56 4.48 -14.02
CA SER A 257 7.18 5.79 -14.27
C SER A 257 6.31 6.69 -15.14
N LEU A 258 5.47 6.13 -16.01
CA LEU A 258 4.56 6.90 -16.87
C LEU A 258 3.35 7.37 -16.08
N GLN A 259 3.45 8.59 -15.58
CA GLN A 259 2.47 9.22 -14.69
C GLN A 259 1.99 10.56 -15.25
N ARG A 260 0.75 10.90 -14.93
CA ARG A 260 0.20 12.23 -15.16
C ARG A 260 -0.16 12.87 -13.82
N ARG A 261 0.56 13.92 -13.41
CA ARG A 261 0.33 14.62 -12.13
C ARG A 261 0.27 13.64 -10.92
N HIS A 262 1.26 12.73 -10.84
CA HIS A 262 1.37 11.68 -9.83
C HIS A 262 0.29 10.58 -9.90
N GLN A 263 -0.46 10.50 -10.97
CA GLN A 263 -1.37 9.40 -11.25
C GLN A 263 -0.69 8.41 -12.20
N LYS A 264 -0.57 7.17 -11.79
CA LYS A 264 -0.04 6.06 -12.62
C LYS A 264 -0.98 5.82 -13.79
N ILE A 265 -0.47 5.84 -15.02
CA ILE A 265 -1.25 5.67 -16.25
C ILE A 265 -0.90 4.37 -16.95
N LEU A 266 0.39 4.07 -17.06
CA LEU A 266 0.88 2.82 -17.64
C LEU A 266 1.79 2.11 -16.63
N GLU A 267 1.61 0.82 -16.54
CA GLU A 267 2.40 -0.07 -15.68
C GLU A 267 2.91 -1.24 -16.52
N GLU A 268 4.21 -1.50 -16.44
CA GLU A 268 4.85 -2.62 -17.13
C GLU A 268 5.40 -3.62 -16.12
N ALA A 269 5.08 -4.89 -16.31
CA ALA A 269 5.57 -6.00 -15.50
C ALA A 269 6.12 -7.13 -16.39
N PRO A 270 7.36 -7.59 -16.16
CA PRO A 270 8.37 -7.03 -15.24
C PRO A 270 8.89 -5.67 -15.70
N ALA A 271 9.53 -4.92 -14.80
CA ALA A 271 10.13 -3.62 -15.14
C ALA A 271 11.19 -3.77 -16.25
N PRO A 272 11.04 -3.05 -17.39
CA PRO A 272 11.94 -3.20 -18.52
C PRO A 272 13.34 -2.66 -18.20
N ASN A 273 14.37 -3.26 -18.81
CA ASN A 273 15.77 -2.81 -18.69
C ASN A 273 16.24 -2.61 -17.24
N LEU A 274 15.77 -3.41 -16.31
CA LEU A 274 16.23 -3.46 -14.93
C LEU A 274 17.27 -4.58 -14.81
N ALA A 275 18.51 -4.23 -14.45
CA ALA A 275 19.57 -5.22 -14.25
C ALA A 275 19.19 -6.19 -13.13
N GLU A 276 19.57 -7.46 -13.26
CA GLU A 276 19.11 -8.53 -12.35
C GLU A 276 19.60 -8.32 -10.92
N ASP A 277 20.79 -7.83 -10.72
CA ASP A 277 21.35 -7.49 -9.41
C ASP A 277 20.54 -6.37 -8.72
N ILE A 278 20.17 -5.33 -9.47
CA ILE A 278 19.31 -4.24 -8.97
C ILE A 278 17.92 -4.77 -8.65
N ARG A 279 17.34 -5.63 -9.51
CA ARG A 279 16.04 -6.26 -9.25
C ARG A 279 16.04 -7.04 -7.95
N GLN A 280 17.05 -7.88 -7.75
CA GLN A 280 17.17 -8.69 -6.53
C GLN A 280 17.37 -7.83 -5.28
N ASP A 281 18.16 -6.75 -5.37
CA ASP A 281 18.33 -5.80 -4.27
C ASP A 281 17.02 -5.11 -3.91
N LEU A 282 16.26 -4.62 -4.90
CA LEU A 282 14.93 -4.02 -4.69
C LEU A 282 13.96 -5.00 -4.01
N TRP A 283 13.91 -6.25 -4.45
CA TRP A 283 13.07 -7.28 -3.84
C TRP A 283 13.47 -7.56 -2.39
N GLN A 284 14.76 -7.61 -2.12
CA GLN A 284 15.28 -7.82 -0.77
C GLN A 284 14.93 -6.65 0.15
N LYS A 285 15.10 -5.40 -0.31
CA LYS A 285 14.71 -4.18 0.43
C LYS A 285 13.21 -4.13 0.70
N ALA A 286 12.40 -4.47 -0.30
CA ALA A 286 10.94 -4.50 -0.17
C ALA A 286 10.48 -5.56 0.86
N ARG A 287 11.10 -6.74 0.87
CA ARG A 287 10.85 -7.76 1.90
C ARG A 287 11.25 -7.27 3.29
N ALA A 288 12.43 -6.66 3.42
CA ALA A 288 12.89 -6.10 4.69
C ALA A 288 11.93 -5.03 5.22
N ALA A 289 11.44 -4.15 4.34
CA ALA A 289 10.44 -3.13 4.69
C ALA A 289 9.14 -3.75 5.24
N ALA A 290 8.61 -4.77 4.57
CA ALA A 290 7.40 -5.47 5.01
C ALA A 290 7.59 -6.15 6.37
N LEU A 291 8.70 -6.84 6.56
CA LEU A 291 9.02 -7.53 7.82
C LEU A 291 9.22 -6.54 8.97
N ALA A 292 9.83 -5.37 8.72
CA ALA A 292 10.09 -4.36 9.74
C ALA A 292 8.82 -3.80 10.40
N VAL A 293 7.69 -3.80 9.65
CA VAL A 293 6.40 -3.33 10.17
C VAL A 293 5.45 -4.47 10.55
N GLY A 294 5.91 -5.74 10.45
CA GLY A 294 5.06 -6.90 10.68
C GLY A 294 3.88 -6.93 9.70
N TYR A 295 4.14 -6.69 8.42
CA TYR A 295 3.10 -6.62 7.38
C TYR A 295 2.44 -7.98 7.17
N GLU A 296 1.14 -7.99 6.92
CA GLU A 296 0.36 -9.16 6.55
C GLU A 296 -0.49 -8.86 5.32
N GLY A 297 -0.69 -9.87 4.47
CA GLY A 297 -1.46 -9.75 3.24
C GLY A 297 -0.64 -9.23 2.05
N ALA A 298 -1.35 -8.72 1.05
CA ALA A 298 -0.77 -8.15 -0.16
C ALA A 298 -0.45 -6.67 0.03
N GLY A 299 0.72 -6.26 -0.40
CA GLY A 299 1.13 -4.87 -0.35
C GLY A 299 2.17 -4.54 -1.41
N THR A 300 2.42 -3.25 -1.59
CA THR A 300 3.38 -2.74 -2.56
C THR A 300 4.40 -1.85 -1.86
N VAL A 301 5.68 -2.03 -2.19
CA VAL A 301 6.76 -1.12 -1.78
C VAL A 301 7.22 -0.34 -3.00
N GLU A 302 6.99 0.98 -2.97
CA GLU A 302 7.33 1.89 -4.05
C GLU A 302 8.76 2.43 -3.87
N CYS A 303 9.56 2.31 -4.93
CA CYS A 303 10.95 2.74 -4.98
C CYS A 303 11.15 3.80 -6.05
N LYS A 304 11.97 4.81 -5.76
CA LYS A 304 12.46 5.76 -6.75
C LYS A 304 13.91 5.42 -7.07
N CYS A 305 14.12 4.96 -8.31
CA CYS A 305 15.44 4.60 -8.82
C CYS A 305 15.95 5.72 -9.74
N SER A 306 17.20 6.15 -9.59
CA SER A 306 17.87 7.14 -10.47
C SER A 306 19.00 6.48 -11.24
#